data_93b918f02c6fb57f3d92c9b4a1d93269
#
_entry.id   93b918f02c6fb57f3d92c9b4a1d93269
#
_cell.length_a   1.000
_cell.length_b   1.000
_cell.length_c   1.000
_cell.angle_alpha   90.00
_cell.angle_beta   90.00
_cell.angle_gamma   90.00
#
_symmetry.space_group_name_H-M   'P 1'
#
loop_
_entity.id
_entity.type
_entity.pdbx_description
1 polymer ?
#
loop_
_entity_poly.entity_id
_entity_poly.type
_entity_poly.pdbx_seq_one_letter_code
_entity_poly.pdbx_strand_id
1 'polypeptide(L)'
;MMIGTAGHIDHGKTSLVRALTGTDTDRLPEEKKRGMSIELGYAFLAPSDDGPAVGKGSVAPAATAGQTEVVPAFGLPREPIAFIDVPGHEKLLHTMISGATGIDFALLLVAADDGVMPQTREHLAVLSLLGIDRGVVAITKIDRVDEARVQEVTQQVTALLADTPLAHAPIIPVSATRGDGVAELRQLLRAEAVRLDATHGPDGTVDPHDSESPVRAAAATEPAEIIAETTAALPAQMGFRLAIDRVFSLDGVGTVATGTVHAGRVQVGDVLQQLPDGPKELRVRSLHAQNRSTDSAHAGQRCAINLAGIERDQLQRGHWLAQPGIASVSDRLDVELHLWHAEPRAIRSGTRV
;
A
#
# COMPACT_ATOMS: atom_id res chain seq x y z
N MET A 1 8.22 -3.21 -0.44
CA MET A 1 6.81 -3.66 -0.57
C MET A 1 5.91 -2.79 0.28
N MET A 2 4.80 -2.34 -0.29
CA MET A 2 3.79 -1.54 0.42
C MET A 2 2.45 -2.30 0.47
N ILE A 3 1.95 -2.55 1.67
CA ILE A 3 0.74 -3.34 1.93
C ILE A 3 -0.41 -2.42 2.30
N GLY A 4 -1.53 -2.51 1.59
CA GLY A 4 -2.77 -1.84 1.97
C GLY A 4 -3.69 -2.78 2.73
N THR A 5 -4.19 -2.34 3.91
CA THR A 5 -5.27 -3.07 4.59
C THR A 5 -6.60 -2.80 3.89
N ALA A 6 -7.48 -3.78 3.85
CA ALA A 6 -8.83 -3.66 3.31
C ALA A 6 -9.80 -4.48 4.16
N GLY A 7 -11.07 -4.12 4.18
CA GLY A 7 -12.09 -4.84 4.92
C GLY A 7 -13.00 -3.92 5.74
N HIS A 8 -14.06 -4.51 6.27
CA HIS A 8 -15.10 -3.78 7.02
C HIS A 8 -14.54 -3.07 8.26
N ILE A 9 -15.27 -2.05 8.74
CA ILE A 9 -15.05 -1.46 10.06
C ILE A 9 -15.12 -2.58 11.12
N ASP A 10 -14.37 -2.46 12.18
CA ASP A 10 -14.29 -3.44 13.28
C ASP A 10 -13.76 -4.84 12.91
N HIS A 11 -13.36 -5.11 11.68
CA HIS A 11 -12.69 -6.37 11.30
C HIS A 11 -11.23 -6.47 11.81
N GLY A 12 -10.79 -5.50 12.62
CA GLY A 12 -9.51 -5.57 13.34
C GLY A 12 -8.29 -5.19 12.51
N LYS A 13 -8.42 -4.32 11.49
CA LYS A 13 -7.32 -3.84 10.65
C LYS A 13 -6.18 -3.25 11.48
N THR A 14 -6.46 -2.20 12.23
CA THR A 14 -5.50 -1.52 13.12
C THR A 14 -4.90 -2.47 14.17
N SER A 15 -5.73 -3.36 14.74
CA SER A 15 -5.27 -4.34 15.73
C SER A 15 -4.29 -5.35 15.14
N LEU A 16 -4.55 -5.83 13.92
CA LEU A 16 -3.66 -6.77 13.24
C LEU A 16 -2.36 -6.09 12.78
N VAL A 17 -2.44 -4.89 12.23
CA VAL A 17 -1.24 -4.09 11.89
C VAL A 17 -0.39 -3.87 13.13
N ARG A 18 -0.99 -3.54 14.27
CA ARG A 18 -0.28 -3.40 15.54
C ARG A 18 0.36 -4.72 16.01
N ALA A 19 -0.33 -5.87 15.87
CA ALA A 19 0.21 -7.17 16.21
C ALA A 19 1.41 -7.58 15.33
N LEU A 20 1.39 -7.18 14.05
CA LEU A 20 2.47 -7.44 13.10
C LEU A 20 3.69 -6.53 13.31
N THR A 21 3.46 -5.24 13.58
CA THR A 21 4.51 -4.20 13.52
C THR A 21 4.88 -3.61 14.88
N GLY A 22 4.07 -3.82 15.91
CA GLY A 22 4.19 -3.16 17.20
C GLY A 22 3.73 -1.69 17.21
N THR A 23 3.28 -1.14 16.07
CA THR A 23 2.89 0.26 15.92
C THR A 23 1.36 0.41 15.93
N ASP A 24 0.85 1.30 16.78
CA ASP A 24 -0.55 1.71 16.78
C ASP A 24 -0.75 2.80 15.71
N THR A 25 -1.57 2.52 14.71
CA THR A 25 -1.83 3.43 13.59
C THR A 25 -2.88 4.47 13.91
N ASP A 26 -3.74 4.25 14.91
CA ASP A 26 -4.72 5.24 15.38
C ASP A 26 -4.04 6.30 16.26
N ARG A 27 -3.77 7.45 15.66
CA ARG A 27 -3.01 8.55 16.30
C ARG A 27 -3.90 9.67 16.83
N LEU A 28 -5.06 9.87 16.21
CA LEU A 28 -5.97 10.95 16.58
C LEU A 28 -6.75 10.59 17.85
N PRO A 29 -6.95 11.54 18.78
CA PRO A 29 -7.79 11.33 19.96
C PRO A 29 -9.23 10.91 19.59
N GLU A 30 -9.73 11.39 18.46
CA GLU A 30 -11.06 11.04 17.95
C GLU A 30 -11.14 9.59 17.46
N GLU A 31 -10.09 9.06 16.84
CA GLU A 31 -9.99 7.66 16.41
C GLU A 31 -10.06 6.75 17.63
N LYS A 32 -9.27 7.04 18.66
CA LYS A 32 -9.26 6.29 19.93
C LYS A 32 -10.60 6.35 20.67
N LYS A 33 -11.29 7.50 20.60
CA LYS A 33 -12.60 7.68 21.25
C LYS A 33 -13.71 6.95 20.51
N ARG A 34 -13.64 6.90 19.15
CA ARG A 34 -14.66 6.26 18.30
C ARG A 34 -14.36 4.80 18.00
N GLY A 35 -13.14 4.33 18.26
CA GLY A 35 -12.70 2.98 17.93
C GLY A 35 -12.58 2.73 16.41
N MET A 36 -12.45 3.79 15.60
CA MET A 36 -12.36 3.66 14.14
C MET A 36 -11.31 4.62 13.57
N SER A 37 -10.55 4.17 12.58
CA SER A 37 -9.58 4.99 11.86
C SER A 37 -10.30 5.99 10.96
N ILE A 38 -9.86 7.23 10.95
CA ILE A 38 -10.40 8.34 10.14
C ILE A 38 -9.41 8.72 9.04
N GLU A 39 -8.13 8.75 9.37
CA GLU A 39 -7.03 9.03 8.46
C GLU A 39 -6.25 7.76 8.09
N LEU A 40 -5.39 7.88 7.06
CA LEU A 40 -4.45 6.81 6.73
C LEU A 40 -3.43 6.64 7.85
N GLY A 41 -3.36 5.44 8.40
CA GLY A 41 -2.34 5.03 9.35
C GLY A 41 -1.13 4.42 8.62
N TYR A 42 0.06 4.61 9.17
CA TYR A 42 1.28 4.05 8.59
C TYR A 42 2.09 3.31 9.66
N ALA A 43 2.49 2.10 9.32
CA ALA A 43 3.33 1.26 10.16
C ALA A 43 4.39 0.55 9.31
N PHE A 44 5.44 0.06 9.95
CA PHE A 44 6.56 -0.60 9.27
C PHE A 44 6.92 -1.89 9.99
N LEU A 45 6.98 -2.99 9.25
CA LEU A 45 7.49 -4.27 9.74
C LEU A 45 8.98 -4.37 9.37
N ALA A 46 9.83 -4.58 10.36
CA ALA A 46 11.26 -4.77 10.14
C ALA A 46 11.53 -6.03 9.30
N PRO A 47 12.61 -6.05 8.51
CA PRO A 47 13.02 -7.21 7.72
C PRO A 47 13.24 -8.47 8.58
N SER A 48 13.82 -8.30 9.79
CA SER A 48 14.02 -9.38 10.77
C SER A 48 13.42 -9.01 12.12
N ASP A 49 13.20 -9.99 12.97
CA ASP A 49 12.73 -9.75 14.34
C ASP A 49 13.83 -9.15 15.24
N ASP A 50 15.12 -9.28 14.86
CA ASP A 50 16.28 -8.69 15.55
C ASP A 50 16.57 -7.22 15.13
N GLY A 51 15.80 -6.67 14.16
CA GLY A 51 15.95 -5.29 13.71
C GLY A 51 15.51 -4.29 14.79
N PRO A 52 16.14 -3.09 14.87
CA PRO A 52 15.69 -2.07 15.80
C PRO A 52 14.21 -1.75 15.54
N ALA A 53 13.39 -1.87 16.58
CA ALA A 53 11.99 -1.47 16.53
C ALA A 53 11.91 -0.03 16.01
N VAL A 54 11.28 0.17 14.85
CA VAL A 54 11.07 1.49 14.26
C VAL A 54 9.92 2.18 15.00
N GLY A 55 10.24 2.74 16.16
CA GLY A 55 9.29 3.47 16.98
C GLY A 55 9.96 3.95 18.26
N LYS A 56 10.07 5.25 18.48
CA LYS A 56 10.49 5.82 19.75
C LYS A 56 9.43 5.49 20.82
N GLY A 57 9.78 4.65 21.79
CA GLY A 57 9.04 4.54 23.04
C GLY A 57 8.57 3.16 23.44
N SER A 58 9.42 2.13 23.37
CA SER A 58 9.19 0.93 24.17
C SER A 58 10.54 0.30 24.53
N VAL A 59 10.75 0.17 25.84
CA VAL A 59 11.87 -0.61 26.40
C VAL A 59 11.56 -2.08 26.12
N ALA A 60 12.41 -2.74 25.33
CA ALA A 60 12.30 -4.16 25.04
C ALA A 60 12.41 -4.99 26.33
N PRO A 61 11.56 -5.99 26.57
CA PRO A 61 11.85 -7.01 27.56
C PRO A 61 12.99 -7.90 27.05
N ALA A 62 13.90 -8.25 27.94
CA ALA A 62 15.07 -9.06 27.65
C ALA A 62 14.71 -10.38 26.98
N ALA A 63 15.45 -10.72 25.93
CA ALA A 63 15.32 -11.95 25.18
C ALA A 63 15.44 -13.18 26.08
N THR A 64 14.43 -14.05 26.06
CA THR A 64 14.52 -15.40 26.61
C THR A 64 15.19 -16.28 25.55
N ALA A 65 16.40 -16.72 25.82
CA ALA A 65 17.15 -17.65 24.98
C ALA A 65 16.41 -18.97 24.84
N GLY A 66 16.14 -19.42 23.61
CA GLY A 66 15.71 -20.78 23.36
C GLY A 66 14.73 -21.06 22.22
N GLN A 67 14.60 -20.20 21.22
CA GLN A 67 13.88 -20.58 19.99
C GLN A 67 14.85 -20.52 18.81
N THR A 68 15.07 -21.69 18.21
CA THR A 68 15.84 -21.81 16.97
C THR A 68 15.01 -21.15 15.87
N GLU A 69 15.41 -19.96 15.44
CA GLU A 69 14.79 -19.24 14.34
C GLU A 69 14.90 -20.08 13.07
N VAL A 70 13.78 -20.48 12.51
CA VAL A 70 13.74 -21.05 11.16
C VAL A 70 13.96 -19.89 10.20
N VAL A 71 15.20 -19.69 9.78
CA VAL A 71 15.53 -18.72 8.72
C VAL A 71 14.75 -19.15 7.48
N PRO A 72 13.88 -18.31 6.90
CA PRO A 72 13.15 -18.68 5.72
C PRO A 72 14.13 -18.99 4.58
N ALA A 73 13.84 -20.02 3.79
CA ALA A 73 14.68 -20.49 2.69
C ALA A 73 14.99 -19.42 1.62
N PHE A 74 14.32 -18.28 1.65
CA PHE A 74 14.39 -17.19 0.68
C PHE A 74 15.20 -15.95 1.13
N GLY A 75 15.81 -15.95 2.31
CA GLY A 75 16.49 -14.77 2.84
C GLY A 75 15.55 -13.76 3.51
N LEU A 76 16.06 -12.55 3.78
CA LEU A 76 15.29 -11.45 4.39
C LEU A 76 15.01 -10.35 3.36
N PRO A 77 13.87 -9.64 3.47
CA PRO A 77 13.61 -8.45 2.64
C PRO A 77 14.70 -7.41 2.81
N ARG A 78 15.03 -6.69 1.74
CA ARG A 78 16.05 -5.63 1.77
C ARG A 78 15.60 -4.42 2.59
N GLU A 79 14.30 -4.13 2.54
CA GLU A 79 13.70 -2.97 3.18
C GLU A 79 12.55 -3.35 4.11
N PRO A 80 12.21 -2.50 5.09
CA PRO A 80 11.01 -2.67 5.89
C PRO A 80 9.77 -2.72 5.01
N ILE A 81 8.83 -3.61 5.36
CA ILE A 81 7.51 -3.66 4.73
C ILE A 81 6.66 -2.53 5.28
N ALA A 82 6.16 -1.65 4.41
CA ALA A 82 5.27 -0.57 4.81
C ALA A 82 3.81 -1.02 4.80
N PHE A 83 3.06 -0.64 5.83
CA PHE A 83 1.61 -0.82 5.90
C PHE A 83 0.91 0.52 5.78
N ILE A 84 -0.13 0.56 4.95
CA ILE A 84 -1.11 1.63 4.88
C ILE A 84 -2.40 1.08 5.50
N ASP A 85 -2.69 1.50 6.72
CA ASP A 85 -3.92 1.14 7.40
C ASP A 85 -5.03 2.10 6.96
N VAL A 86 -5.99 1.56 6.20
CA VAL A 86 -7.04 2.37 5.59
C VAL A 86 -8.30 2.38 6.44
N PRO A 87 -9.03 3.51 6.48
CA PRO A 87 -10.33 3.59 7.14
C PRO A 87 -11.32 2.58 6.53
N GLY A 88 -12.10 1.89 7.38
CA GLY A 88 -13.07 0.89 6.94
C GLY A 88 -14.45 1.45 6.60
N HIS A 89 -14.72 2.74 6.79
CA HIS A 89 -16.05 3.33 6.62
C HIS A 89 -16.29 3.81 5.19
N GLU A 90 -17.47 3.52 4.60
CA GLU A 90 -17.86 3.92 3.23
C GLU A 90 -17.63 5.41 2.91
N LYS A 91 -17.92 6.31 3.86
CA LYS A 91 -17.69 7.76 3.71
C LYS A 91 -16.23 8.15 3.56
N LEU A 92 -15.31 7.23 3.86
CA LEU A 92 -13.86 7.46 3.78
C LEU A 92 -13.22 6.71 2.59
N LEU A 93 -14.03 6.24 1.64
CA LEU A 93 -13.56 5.54 0.44
C LEU A 93 -12.55 6.38 -0.36
N HIS A 94 -12.78 7.70 -0.49
CA HIS A 94 -11.81 8.60 -1.12
C HIS A 94 -10.46 8.62 -0.38
N THR A 95 -10.50 8.52 0.95
CA THR A 95 -9.27 8.42 1.76
C THR A 95 -8.55 7.10 1.50
N MET A 96 -9.31 6.01 1.39
CA MET A 96 -8.77 4.71 0.99
C MET A 96 -8.13 4.76 -0.40
N ILE A 97 -8.85 5.26 -1.42
CA ILE A 97 -8.36 5.33 -2.81
C ILE A 97 -7.05 6.11 -2.88
N SER A 98 -6.96 7.26 -2.19
CA SER A 98 -5.72 8.05 -2.21
C SER A 98 -4.53 7.37 -1.53
N GLY A 99 -4.77 6.46 -0.59
CA GLY A 99 -3.73 5.61 0.00
C GLY A 99 -3.40 4.40 -0.88
N ALA A 100 -4.40 3.91 -1.62
CA ALA A 100 -4.28 2.68 -2.41
C ALA A 100 -3.45 2.83 -3.70
N THR A 101 -3.22 4.05 -4.18
CA THR A 101 -2.45 4.31 -5.41
C THR A 101 -0.98 3.89 -5.35
N GLY A 102 -0.45 3.51 -4.20
CA GLY A 102 0.92 3.05 -4.03
C GLY A 102 1.01 1.67 -3.36
N ILE A 103 -0.08 0.91 -3.37
CA ILE A 103 -0.13 -0.43 -2.76
C ILE A 103 0.36 -1.46 -3.77
N ASP A 104 1.34 -2.29 -3.36
CA ASP A 104 1.84 -3.42 -4.14
C ASP A 104 1.14 -4.73 -3.78
N PHE A 105 0.55 -4.79 -2.58
CA PHE A 105 0.03 -6.03 -2.00
C PHE A 105 -1.17 -5.73 -1.08
N ALA A 106 -2.25 -6.49 -1.21
CA ALA A 106 -3.45 -6.34 -0.40
C ALA A 106 -3.43 -7.25 0.83
N LEU A 107 -3.76 -6.70 2.01
CA LEU A 107 -4.13 -7.46 3.20
C LEU A 107 -5.63 -7.24 3.45
N LEU A 108 -6.45 -8.19 2.97
CA LEU A 108 -7.90 -8.16 3.15
C LEU A 108 -8.27 -8.83 4.47
N LEU A 109 -9.06 -8.15 5.32
CA LEU A 109 -9.48 -8.66 6.62
C LEU A 109 -10.96 -8.97 6.64
N VAL A 110 -11.29 -10.16 7.14
CA VAL A 110 -12.67 -10.60 7.37
C VAL A 110 -12.75 -11.15 8.79
N ALA A 111 -13.61 -10.59 9.63
CA ALA A 111 -13.78 -11.09 10.98
C ALA A 111 -14.60 -12.39 10.99
N ALA A 112 -14.17 -13.38 11.75
CA ALA A 112 -14.82 -14.68 11.81
C ALA A 112 -16.23 -14.63 12.43
N ASP A 113 -16.43 -13.69 13.37
CA ASP A 113 -17.74 -13.45 14.00
C ASP A 113 -18.76 -12.85 13.01
N ASP A 114 -18.36 -11.90 12.19
CA ASP A 114 -19.22 -11.17 11.26
C ASP A 114 -19.33 -11.84 9.87
N GLY A 115 -18.24 -12.41 9.36
CA GLY A 115 -18.13 -12.94 8.01
C GLY A 115 -17.95 -11.85 6.94
N VAL A 116 -18.32 -12.14 5.69
CA VAL A 116 -18.20 -11.21 4.57
C VAL A 116 -19.26 -10.12 4.65
N MET A 117 -18.82 -8.88 4.82
CA MET A 117 -19.66 -7.69 4.95
C MET A 117 -19.71 -6.87 3.64
N PRO A 118 -20.71 -5.98 3.45
CA PRO A 118 -20.80 -5.16 2.24
C PRO A 118 -19.54 -4.37 1.93
N GLN A 119 -18.94 -3.71 2.92
CA GLN A 119 -17.69 -2.95 2.74
C GLN A 119 -16.50 -3.83 2.36
N THR A 120 -16.49 -5.12 2.74
CA THR A 120 -15.47 -6.06 2.27
C THR A 120 -15.53 -6.21 0.74
N ARG A 121 -16.74 -6.26 0.18
CA ARG A 121 -16.99 -6.33 -1.26
C ARG A 121 -16.59 -5.03 -1.97
N GLU A 122 -16.94 -3.89 -1.40
CA GLU A 122 -16.57 -2.56 -1.91
C GLU A 122 -15.05 -2.38 -1.96
N HIS A 123 -14.35 -2.71 -0.87
CA HIS A 123 -12.89 -2.63 -0.81
C HIS A 123 -12.23 -3.59 -1.81
N LEU A 124 -12.76 -4.81 -1.95
CA LEU A 124 -12.26 -5.76 -2.95
C LEU A 124 -12.46 -5.24 -4.38
N ALA A 125 -13.61 -4.62 -4.68
CA ALA A 125 -13.86 -3.98 -5.96
C ALA A 125 -12.84 -2.86 -6.25
N VAL A 126 -12.56 -2.00 -5.26
CA VAL A 126 -11.55 -0.94 -5.40
C VAL A 126 -10.16 -1.52 -5.65
N LEU A 127 -9.74 -2.54 -4.88
CA LEU A 127 -8.44 -3.20 -5.09
C LEU A 127 -8.34 -3.78 -6.50
N SER A 128 -9.39 -4.43 -6.98
CA SER A 128 -9.44 -5.01 -8.33
C SER A 128 -9.38 -3.93 -9.43
N LEU A 129 -10.12 -2.82 -9.28
CA LEU A 129 -10.10 -1.69 -10.22
C LEU A 129 -8.75 -0.97 -10.23
N LEU A 130 -8.01 -0.99 -9.13
CA LEU A 130 -6.66 -0.45 -9.03
C LEU A 130 -5.60 -1.43 -9.58
N GLY A 131 -6.00 -2.61 -10.04
CA GLY A 131 -5.09 -3.61 -10.59
C GLY A 131 -4.25 -4.33 -9.53
N ILE A 132 -4.69 -4.34 -8.27
CA ILE A 132 -4.01 -5.08 -7.19
C ILE A 132 -4.39 -6.57 -7.33
N ASP A 133 -3.46 -7.36 -7.81
CA ASP A 133 -3.62 -8.79 -8.11
C ASP A 133 -2.88 -9.71 -7.12
N ARG A 134 -2.16 -9.12 -6.15
CA ARG A 134 -1.41 -9.85 -5.11
C ARG A 134 -1.93 -9.49 -3.73
N GLY A 135 -2.12 -10.49 -2.90
CA GLY A 135 -2.64 -10.25 -1.56
C GLY A 135 -2.74 -11.50 -0.71
N VAL A 136 -3.17 -11.31 0.52
CA VAL A 136 -3.51 -12.36 1.49
C VAL A 136 -4.79 -11.96 2.20
N VAL A 137 -5.62 -12.94 2.55
CA VAL A 137 -6.78 -12.72 3.40
C VAL A 137 -6.49 -13.19 4.82
N ALA A 138 -6.73 -12.32 5.79
CA ALA A 138 -6.68 -12.66 7.20
C ALA A 138 -8.11 -12.83 7.74
N ILE A 139 -8.48 -14.04 8.15
CA ILE A 139 -9.71 -14.26 8.92
C ILE A 139 -9.40 -13.94 10.38
N THR A 140 -9.88 -12.79 10.84
CA THR A 140 -9.57 -12.25 12.16
C THR A 140 -10.55 -12.71 13.24
N LYS A 141 -10.22 -12.45 14.50
CA LYS A 141 -11.07 -12.74 15.68
C LYS A 141 -11.45 -14.23 15.82
N ILE A 142 -10.60 -15.15 15.39
CA ILE A 142 -10.86 -16.59 15.51
C ILE A 142 -11.00 -17.06 16.97
N ASP A 143 -10.50 -16.26 17.91
CA ASP A 143 -10.65 -16.49 19.36
C ASP A 143 -12.08 -16.32 19.88
N ARG A 144 -12.99 -15.77 19.08
CA ARG A 144 -14.39 -15.49 19.45
C ARG A 144 -15.39 -16.52 18.96
N VAL A 145 -14.96 -17.42 18.08
CA VAL A 145 -15.84 -18.39 17.41
C VAL A 145 -15.23 -19.79 17.46
N ASP A 146 -16.01 -20.79 17.10
CA ASP A 146 -15.54 -22.16 16.94
C ASP A 146 -14.90 -22.38 15.56
N GLU A 147 -14.25 -23.54 15.41
CA GLU A 147 -13.55 -23.91 14.18
C GLU A 147 -14.53 -24.06 13.00
N ALA A 148 -15.73 -24.55 13.22
CA ALA A 148 -16.76 -24.70 12.20
C ALA A 148 -17.11 -23.35 11.57
N ARG A 149 -17.22 -22.30 12.40
CA ARG A 149 -17.49 -20.94 11.91
C ARG A 149 -16.30 -20.36 11.12
N VAL A 150 -15.06 -20.62 11.55
CA VAL A 150 -13.86 -20.23 10.80
C VAL A 150 -13.88 -20.88 9.40
N GLN A 151 -14.20 -22.19 9.31
CA GLN A 151 -14.29 -22.90 8.03
C GLN A 151 -15.40 -22.35 7.14
N GLU A 152 -16.59 -22.03 7.70
CA GLU A 152 -17.69 -21.41 6.97
C GLU A 152 -17.27 -20.06 6.36
N VAL A 153 -16.64 -19.18 7.16
CA VAL A 153 -16.18 -17.86 6.68
C VAL A 153 -15.06 -18.03 5.64
N THR A 154 -14.18 -19.02 5.79
CA THR A 154 -13.18 -19.35 4.76
C THR A 154 -13.83 -19.69 3.43
N GLN A 155 -14.91 -20.48 3.43
CA GLN A 155 -15.65 -20.81 2.20
C GLN A 155 -16.34 -19.56 1.61
N GLN A 156 -16.94 -18.71 2.43
CA GLN A 156 -17.53 -17.44 1.98
C GLN A 156 -16.49 -16.54 1.30
N VAL A 157 -15.31 -16.42 1.90
CA VAL A 157 -14.19 -15.65 1.34
C VAL A 157 -13.70 -16.24 0.04
N THR A 158 -13.49 -17.56 -0.02
CA THR A 158 -13.07 -18.25 -1.25
C THR A 158 -14.05 -18.00 -2.40
N ALA A 159 -15.35 -18.10 -2.12
CA ALA A 159 -16.40 -17.82 -3.11
C ALA A 159 -16.41 -16.33 -3.53
N LEU A 160 -16.15 -15.41 -2.60
CA LEU A 160 -16.05 -13.97 -2.90
C LEU A 160 -14.89 -13.64 -3.83
N LEU A 161 -13.74 -14.31 -3.66
CA LEU A 161 -12.52 -14.04 -4.42
C LEU A 161 -12.51 -14.67 -5.82
N ALA A 162 -13.34 -15.69 -6.08
CA ALA A 162 -13.25 -16.56 -7.25
C ALA A 162 -13.17 -15.81 -8.60
N ASP A 163 -13.93 -14.73 -8.74
CA ASP A 163 -13.99 -13.91 -9.96
C ASP A 163 -13.18 -12.60 -9.85
N THR A 164 -12.15 -12.58 -9.01
CA THR A 164 -11.34 -11.39 -8.78
C THR A 164 -9.85 -11.69 -9.02
N PRO A 165 -9.01 -10.66 -9.21
CA PRO A 165 -7.55 -10.85 -9.31
C PRO A 165 -6.93 -11.56 -8.10
N LEU A 166 -7.60 -11.55 -6.94
CA LEU A 166 -7.17 -12.20 -5.70
C LEU A 166 -7.69 -13.64 -5.53
N ALA A 167 -8.18 -14.29 -6.59
CA ALA A 167 -8.77 -15.65 -6.53
C ALA A 167 -7.85 -16.70 -5.88
N HIS A 168 -6.54 -16.53 -6.01
CA HIS A 168 -5.52 -17.45 -5.45
C HIS A 168 -4.84 -16.91 -4.19
N ALA A 169 -5.34 -15.84 -3.59
CA ALA A 169 -4.77 -15.28 -2.38
C ALA A 169 -4.87 -16.29 -1.22
N PRO A 170 -3.78 -16.54 -0.49
CA PRO A 170 -3.81 -17.40 0.68
C PRO A 170 -4.75 -16.82 1.75
N ILE A 171 -5.41 -17.71 2.50
CA ILE A 171 -6.33 -17.35 3.58
C ILE A 171 -5.73 -17.86 4.89
N ILE A 172 -5.43 -16.95 5.81
CA ILE A 172 -4.80 -17.28 7.11
C ILE A 172 -5.72 -16.87 8.25
N PRO A 173 -6.17 -17.83 9.08
CA PRO A 173 -6.89 -17.52 10.31
C PRO A 173 -5.96 -16.90 11.35
N VAL A 174 -6.39 -15.77 11.97
CA VAL A 174 -5.56 -15.05 12.93
C VAL A 174 -6.36 -14.54 14.14
N SER A 175 -5.70 -14.47 15.29
CA SER A 175 -6.15 -13.72 16.46
C SER A 175 -5.08 -12.70 16.83
N ALA A 176 -5.34 -11.42 16.59
CA ALA A 176 -4.42 -10.34 16.96
C ALA A 176 -4.24 -10.22 18.48
N THR A 177 -5.24 -10.66 19.27
CA THR A 177 -5.23 -10.60 20.74
C THR A 177 -4.45 -11.75 21.37
N ARG A 178 -4.56 -12.97 20.82
CA ARG A 178 -3.85 -14.16 21.30
C ARG A 178 -2.52 -14.41 20.59
N GLY A 179 -2.34 -13.83 19.40
CA GLY A 179 -1.16 -14.04 18.56
C GLY A 179 -1.25 -15.25 17.63
N ASP A 180 -2.37 -15.99 17.65
CA ASP A 180 -2.57 -17.16 16.79
C ASP A 180 -2.49 -16.74 15.31
N GLY A 181 -1.73 -17.46 14.47
CA GLY A 181 -1.57 -17.19 13.04
C GLY A 181 -0.76 -15.93 12.68
N VAL A 182 -0.45 -15.05 13.65
CA VAL A 182 0.27 -13.79 13.38
C VAL A 182 1.71 -14.04 12.91
N ALA A 183 2.39 -15.03 13.48
CA ALA A 183 3.74 -15.40 13.07
C ALA A 183 3.77 -15.96 11.64
N GLU A 184 2.80 -16.81 11.28
CA GLU A 184 2.64 -17.37 9.94
C GLU A 184 2.37 -16.26 8.92
N LEU A 185 1.43 -15.36 9.21
CA LEU A 185 1.15 -14.21 8.36
C LEU A 185 2.40 -13.34 8.16
N ARG A 186 3.16 -13.07 9.23
CA ARG A 186 4.41 -12.30 9.16
C ARG A 186 5.44 -12.96 8.24
N GLN A 187 5.62 -14.27 8.33
CA GLN A 187 6.52 -15.03 7.47
C GLN A 187 6.09 -14.96 6.01
N LEU A 188 4.79 -15.13 5.72
CA LEU A 188 4.25 -15.00 4.37
C LEU A 188 4.53 -13.60 3.80
N LEU A 189 4.24 -12.54 4.55
CA LEU A 189 4.47 -11.17 4.09
C LEU A 189 5.96 -10.89 3.82
N ARG A 190 6.86 -11.43 4.63
CA ARG A 190 8.31 -11.31 4.39
C ARG A 190 8.73 -12.08 3.13
N ALA A 191 8.21 -13.29 2.92
CA ALA A 191 8.49 -14.06 1.72
C ALA A 191 8.02 -13.35 0.44
N GLU A 192 6.83 -12.74 0.47
CA GLU A 192 6.33 -11.95 -0.64
C GLU A 192 7.16 -10.68 -0.89
N ALA A 193 7.64 -10.03 0.17
CA ALA A 193 8.54 -8.89 0.03
C ALA A 193 9.86 -9.28 -0.64
N VAL A 194 10.44 -10.43 -0.27
CA VAL A 194 11.65 -10.95 -0.92
C VAL A 194 11.42 -11.26 -2.40
N ARG A 195 10.26 -11.82 -2.75
CA ARG A 195 9.90 -12.05 -4.17
C ARG A 195 9.81 -10.75 -4.96
N LEU A 196 9.18 -9.72 -4.38
CA LEU A 196 9.13 -8.40 -5.01
C LEU A 196 10.51 -7.75 -5.13
N ASP A 197 11.36 -7.89 -4.11
CA ASP A 197 12.75 -7.39 -4.17
C ASP A 197 13.57 -8.10 -5.25
N ALA A 198 13.26 -9.37 -5.57
CA ALA A 198 13.91 -10.12 -6.64
C ALA A 198 13.46 -9.67 -8.04
N THR A 199 12.19 -9.26 -8.19
CA THR A 199 11.65 -8.72 -9.46
C THR A 199 12.06 -7.26 -9.70
N HIS A 200 12.42 -6.54 -8.63
CA HIS A 200 12.96 -5.19 -8.70
C HIS A 200 14.48 -5.27 -8.44
N GLY A 201 15.29 -4.82 -9.38
CA GLY A 201 16.75 -4.69 -9.17
C GLY A 201 17.06 -3.79 -7.96
N PRO A 202 18.33 -3.75 -7.50
CA PRO A 202 18.74 -2.96 -6.32
C PRO A 202 18.43 -1.46 -6.44
N ASP A 203 18.15 -0.96 -7.63
CA ASP A 203 17.80 0.43 -7.93
C ASP A 203 16.30 0.62 -8.23
N GLY A 204 15.44 -0.34 -7.92
CA GLY A 204 14.01 -0.30 -8.25
C GLY A 204 13.70 -0.59 -9.73
N THR A 205 14.66 -1.18 -10.46
CA THR A 205 14.47 -1.63 -11.85
C THR A 205 13.67 -2.92 -11.88
N VAL A 206 12.66 -3.01 -12.75
CA VAL A 206 11.87 -4.24 -12.97
C VAL A 206 12.58 -5.09 -14.03
N ASP A 207 12.76 -6.40 -13.79
CA ASP A 207 13.29 -7.32 -14.79
C ASP A 207 12.22 -7.54 -15.89
N PRO A 208 12.53 -7.23 -17.18
CA PRO A 208 11.57 -7.34 -18.26
C PRO A 208 11.11 -8.78 -18.59
N HIS A 209 11.75 -9.80 -18.02
CA HIS A 209 11.41 -11.20 -18.25
C HIS A 209 10.35 -11.79 -17.30
N ASP A 210 9.97 -11.07 -16.23
CA ASP A 210 9.01 -11.55 -15.22
C ASP A 210 7.57 -11.07 -15.50
N SER A 211 7.17 -11.08 -16.78
CA SER A 211 5.86 -10.58 -17.29
C SER A 211 4.76 -11.63 -17.33
N GLU A 212 4.82 -12.69 -16.53
CA GLU A 212 3.74 -13.69 -16.41
C GLU A 212 2.71 -13.31 -15.33
N SER A 213 2.14 -12.11 -15.38
CA SER A 213 0.88 -11.84 -14.68
C SER A 213 -0.29 -12.23 -15.59
N PRO A 214 -1.21 -13.09 -15.15
CA PRO A 214 -2.33 -13.57 -15.98
C PRO A 214 -3.28 -12.47 -16.48
N VAL A 215 -3.24 -11.28 -15.90
CA VAL A 215 -4.04 -10.13 -16.34
C VAL A 215 -3.51 -9.51 -17.64
N ARG A 216 -2.21 -9.66 -17.95
CA ARG A 216 -1.65 -9.24 -19.24
C ARG A 216 -1.91 -10.24 -20.38
N ALA A 217 -2.07 -11.51 -20.07
CA ALA A 217 -2.33 -12.56 -21.07
C ALA A 217 -3.76 -12.52 -21.62
N ALA A 218 -4.73 -11.96 -20.93
CA ALA A 218 -6.11 -11.83 -21.38
C ALA A 218 -6.36 -10.63 -22.31
N ALA A 219 -5.40 -9.67 -22.39
CA ALA A 219 -5.49 -8.48 -23.23
C ALA A 219 -4.80 -8.65 -24.60
N ALA A 220 -4.19 -9.79 -24.89
CA ALA A 220 -3.41 -10.04 -26.12
C ALA A 220 -4.24 -10.76 -27.19
N THR A 221 -5.31 -10.11 -27.68
CA THR A 221 -5.95 -10.50 -28.95
C THR A 221 -6.29 -9.25 -29.76
N GLU A 222 -5.29 -8.85 -30.60
CA GLU A 222 -5.34 -7.93 -31.76
C GLU A 222 -5.55 -6.42 -31.54
N PRO A 223 -4.81 -5.50 -32.20
CA PRO A 223 -3.44 -5.49 -32.74
C PRO A 223 -2.48 -4.61 -31.94
N ALA A 224 -1.64 -5.23 -31.15
CA ALA A 224 -0.86 -4.60 -30.08
C ALA A 224 0.59 -4.20 -30.48
N GLU A 225 0.97 -4.23 -31.75
CA GLU A 225 2.38 -3.98 -32.13
C GLU A 225 2.85 -2.52 -32.02
N ILE A 226 1.96 -1.55 -31.95
CA ILE A 226 2.35 -0.13 -31.87
C ILE A 226 2.32 0.42 -30.43
N ILE A 227 1.58 -0.21 -29.51
CA ILE A 227 1.43 0.26 -28.12
C ILE A 227 2.45 -0.42 -27.20
N ALA A 228 2.98 -1.59 -27.56
CA ALA A 228 3.90 -2.35 -26.72
C ALA A 228 5.29 -1.70 -26.53
N GLU A 229 5.76 -0.90 -27.50
CA GLU A 229 7.05 -0.20 -27.38
C GLU A 229 7.00 1.02 -26.45
N THR A 230 5.83 1.60 -26.21
CA THR A 230 5.69 2.82 -25.39
C THR A 230 5.41 2.52 -23.92
N THR A 231 5.00 1.30 -23.58
CA THR A 231 4.58 0.92 -22.20
C THR A 231 5.69 0.21 -21.40
N ALA A 232 6.80 -0.12 -22.03
CA ALA A 232 7.88 -0.91 -21.43
C ALA A 232 9.04 -0.08 -20.82
N ALA A 233 8.89 1.22 -20.62
CA ALA A 233 9.86 1.98 -19.84
C ALA A 233 9.76 1.55 -18.38
N LEU A 234 10.83 0.94 -17.86
CA LEU A 234 10.94 0.51 -16.48
C LEU A 234 10.65 1.67 -15.51
N PRO A 235 9.89 1.48 -14.42
CA PRO A 235 9.55 2.54 -13.47
C PRO A 235 10.76 3.35 -12.96
N ALA A 236 11.94 2.75 -12.87
CA ALA A 236 13.18 3.42 -12.47
C ALA A 236 13.81 4.29 -13.57
N GLN A 237 13.48 4.05 -14.84
CA GLN A 237 13.93 4.88 -15.99
C GLN A 237 12.95 6.03 -16.28
N MET A 238 11.75 5.98 -15.69
CA MET A 238 10.78 7.07 -15.77
C MET A 238 11.21 8.20 -14.84
N GLY A 239 10.93 9.44 -15.20
CA GLY A 239 11.21 10.58 -14.33
C GLY A 239 10.44 10.50 -13.01
N PHE A 240 11.01 11.07 -11.95
CA PHE A 240 10.44 11.05 -10.60
C PHE A 240 9.03 11.61 -10.52
N ARG A 241 8.13 10.86 -9.88
CA ARG A 241 6.75 11.27 -9.57
C ARG A 241 6.34 10.75 -8.20
N LEU A 242 5.83 11.66 -7.35
CA LEU A 242 5.30 11.33 -6.04
C LEU A 242 3.90 11.96 -5.88
N ALA A 243 2.91 11.16 -5.52
CA ALA A 243 1.58 11.63 -5.13
C ALA A 243 1.58 12.05 -3.67
N ILE A 244 1.18 13.30 -3.38
CA ILE A 244 1.16 13.84 -2.01
C ILE A 244 -0.06 13.30 -1.26
N ASP A 245 0.18 12.61 -0.16
CA ASP A 245 -0.84 12.12 0.77
C ASP A 245 -1.03 13.03 1.99
N ARG A 246 0.03 13.74 2.41
CA ARG A 246 -0.01 14.66 3.57
C ARG A 246 1.01 15.77 3.42
N VAL A 247 0.67 16.95 3.97
CA VAL A 247 1.58 18.10 4.07
C VAL A 247 1.54 18.67 5.48
N PHE A 248 2.71 18.94 6.04
CA PHE A 248 2.84 19.57 7.36
C PHE A 248 4.10 20.43 7.43
N SER A 249 4.16 21.31 8.42
CA SER A 249 5.36 22.07 8.74
C SER A 249 5.97 21.57 10.03
N LEU A 250 7.30 21.52 10.06
CA LEU A 250 8.07 21.25 11.27
C LEU A 250 8.91 22.47 11.61
N ASP A 251 8.93 22.84 12.89
CA ASP A 251 9.72 23.96 13.40
C ASP A 251 11.20 23.75 13.10
N GLY A 252 11.84 24.73 12.50
CA GLY A 252 13.24 24.68 12.10
C GLY A 252 13.55 23.83 10.85
N VAL A 253 12.59 23.07 10.33
CA VAL A 253 12.76 22.24 9.14
C VAL A 253 12.05 22.84 7.93
N GLY A 254 10.83 23.34 8.12
CA GLY A 254 9.98 23.94 7.07
C GLY A 254 8.90 22.99 6.57
N THR A 255 8.52 23.15 5.31
CA THR A 255 7.43 22.37 4.68
C THR A 255 7.88 20.98 4.29
N VAL A 256 7.14 19.98 4.76
CA VAL A 256 7.35 18.57 4.46
C VAL A 256 6.12 18.00 3.75
N ALA A 257 6.33 17.42 2.58
CA ALA A 257 5.33 16.63 1.86
C ALA A 257 5.64 15.15 2.02
N THR A 258 4.61 14.33 2.26
CA THR A 258 4.75 12.88 2.28
C THR A 258 3.90 12.25 1.18
N GLY A 259 4.34 11.09 0.71
CA GLY A 259 3.64 10.36 -0.33
C GLY A 259 4.39 9.11 -0.79
N THR A 260 3.79 8.39 -1.73
CA THR A 260 4.42 7.25 -2.38
C THR A 260 5.12 7.70 -3.66
N VAL A 261 6.33 7.23 -3.86
CA VAL A 261 7.07 7.42 -5.12
C VAL A 261 6.52 6.43 -6.15
N HIS A 262 5.81 6.94 -7.16
CA HIS A 262 5.20 6.11 -8.21
C HIS A 262 6.18 5.73 -9.33
N ALA A 263 7.17 6.59 -9.58
CA ALA A 263 8.17 6.33 -10.60
C ALA A 263 9.45 7.12 -10.33
N GLY A 264 10.55 6.64 -10.90
CA GLY A 264 11.83 7.31 -10.89
C GLY A 264 12.51 7.31 -9.52
N ARG A 265 13.45 8.24 -9.37
CA ARG A 265 14.26 8.41 -8.17
C ARG A 265 14.42 9.90 -7.86
N VAL A 266 14.52 10.24 -6.59
CA VAL A 266 14.82 11.60 -6.10
C VAL A 266 16.01 11.56 -5.15
N GLN A 267 16.82 12.62 -5.16
CA GLN A 267 17.95 12.80 -4.27
C GLN A 267 17.89 14.15 -3.57
N VAL A 268 18.61 14.25 -2.44
CA VAL A 268 18.81 15.54 -1.77
C VAL A 268 19.54 16.49 -2.72
N GLY A 269 19.02 17.71 -2.85
CA GLY A 269 19.51 18.73 -3.77
C GLY A 269 18.77 18.81 -5.10
N ASP A 270 17.98 17.79 -5.47
CA ASP A 270 17.18 17.81 -6.68
C ASP A 270 16.16 18.96 -6.67
N VAL A 271 15.77 19.38 -7.88
CA VAL A 271 14.70 20.35 -8.10
C VAL A 271 13.49 19.62 -8.63
N LEU A 272 12.35 19.84 -7.97
CA LEU A 272 11.06 19.27 -8.33
C LEU A 272 10.08 20.37 -8.75
N GLN A 273 9.05 20.00 -9.49
CA GLN A 273 7.89 20.83 -9.77
C GLN A 273 6.66 20.30 -9.05
N GLN A 274 5.79 21.22 -8.63
CA GLN A 274 4.46 20.91 -8.14
C GLN A 274 3.46 20.89 -9.29
N LEU A 275 2.54 19.93 -9.28
CA LEU A 275 1.39 19.86 -10.17
C LEU A 275 0.11 19.82 -9.33
N PRO A 276 -1.03 20.44 -9.77
CA PRO A 276 -1.29 21.03 -11.10
C PRO A 276 -0.86 22.50 -11.26
N ASP A 277 -0.51 23.23 -10.21
CA ASP A 277 -0.45 24.71 -10.18
C ASP A 277 0.73 25.33 -10.96
N GLY A 278 1.33 24.57 -11.86
CA GLY A 278 2.39 25.01 -12.73
C GLY A 278 3.80 24.75 -12.18
N PRO A 279 4.83 25.04 -12.97
CA PRO A 279 6.20 24.74 -12.60
C PRO A 279 6.64 25.67 -11.45
N LYS A 280 6.99 25.08 -10.33
CA LYS A 280 7.71 25.74 -9.24
C LYS A 280 9.02 24.98 -9.03
N GLU A 281 10.11 25.71 -8.91
CA GLU A 281 11.40 25.11 -8.57
C GLU A 281 11.46 24.86 -7.06
N LEU A 282 11.17 23.63 -6.66
CA LEU A 282 11.17 23.18 -5.28
C LEU A 282 12.43 22.36 -5.01
N ARG A 283 13.35 22.90 -4.22
CA ARG A 283 14.58 22.19 -3.89
C ARG A 283 14.35 21.20 -2.75
N VAL A 284 14.80 19.96 -2.94
CA VAL A 284 14.81 18.91 -1.91
C VAL A 284 15.94 19.20 -0.92
N ARG A 285 15.58 19.45 0.35
CA ARG A 285 16.56 19.70 1.44
C ARG A 285 16.97 18.45 2.18
N SER A 286 16.00 17.57 2.44
CA SER A 286 16.24 16.29 3.11
C SER A 286 15.16 15.29 2.74
N LEU A 287 15.47 14.02 2.87
CA LEU A 287 14.61 12.89 2.57
C LEU A 287 14.53 11.92 3.74
N HIS A 288 13.35 11.36 3.94
CA HIS A 288 13.16 10.17 4.76
C HIS A 288 12.39 9.17 3.90
N ALA A 289 12.94 7.98 3.71
CA ALA A 289 12.24 6.87 3.07
C ALA A 289 12.04 5.74 4.08
N GLN A 290 10.85 5.13 4.09
CA GLN A 290 10.51 4.03 5.00
C GLN A 290 10.85 4.38 6.47
N ASN A 291 10.55 5.62 6.89
CA ASN A 291 10.82 6.18 8.22
C ASN A 291 12.31 6.26 8.63
N ARG A 292 13.22 6.30 7.66
CA ARG A 292 14.67 6.46 7.89
C ARG A 292 15.19 7.65 7.08
N SER A 293 16.13 8.41 7.66
CA SER A 293 16.84 9.45 6.92
C SER A 293 17.68 8.81 5.81
N THR A 294 17.63 9.39 4.62
CA THR A 294 18.34 8.88 3.43
C THR A 294 18.67 10.04 2.50
N ASP A 295 19.68 9.85 1.64
CA ASP A 295 20.05 10.81 0.61
C ASP A 295 19.25 10.62 -0.69
N SER A 296 18.55 9.49 -0.84
CA SER A 296 17.74 9.20 -2.02
C SER A 296 16.52 8.32 -1.72
N ALA A 297 15.49 8.46 -2.56
CA ALA A 297 14.30 7.59 -2.55
C ALA A 297 13.91 7.21 -3.98
N HIS A 298 13.29 6.04 -4.16
CA HIS A 298 12.93 5.49 -5.46
C HIS A 298 11.49 4.96 -5.49
N ALA A 299 11.03 4.57 -6.67
CA ALA A 299 9.71 4.00 -6.89
C ALA A 299 9.40 2.86 -5.90
N GLY A 300 8.14 2.80 -5.42
CA GLY A 300 7.67 1.82 -4.42
C GLY A 300 7.95 2.21 -2.97
N GLN A 301 8.72 3.27 -2.70
CA GLN A 301 8.97 3.72 -1.33
C GLN A 301 7.98 4.81 -0.91
N ARG A 302 7.58 4.77 0.35
CA ARG A 302 6.91 5.91 0.98
C ARG A 302 7.96 6.88 1.49
N CYS A 303 7.87 8.13 1.02
CA CYS A 303 8.88 9.15 1.25
C CYS A 303 8.30 10.38 1.95
N ALA A 304 9.09 11.03 2.79
CA ALA A 304 8.87 12.38 3.29
C ALA A 304 9.97 13.29 2.73
N ILE A 305 9.56 14.33 2.04
CA ILE A 305 10.43 15.28 1.34
C ILE A 305 10.32 16.64 2.00
N ASN A 306 11.41 17.13 2.55
CA ASN A 306 11.50 18.51 2.98
C ASN A 306 11.83 19.40 1.79
N LEU A 307 10.98 20.38 1.53
CA LEU A 307 11.02 21.26 0.37
C LEU A 307 11.40 22.67 0.75
N ALA A 308 12.29 23.29 -0.04
CA ALA A 308 12.56 24.71 0.00
C ALA A 308 11.73 25.42 -1.06
N GLY A 309 11.37 26.70 -0.77
CA GLY A 309 10.72 27.56 -1.76
C GLY A 309 9.20 27.42 -1.82
N ILE A 310 8.58 26.76 -0.83
CA ILE A 310 7.13 26.62 -0.77
C ILE A 310 6.63 26.64 0.68
N GLU A 311 5.51 27.32 0.89
CA GLU A 311 4.79 27.32 2.16
C GLU A 311 3.79 26.15 2.22
N ARG A 312 3.44 25.72 3.44
CA ARG A 312 2.55 24.57 3.66
C ARG A 312 1.19 24.69 2.96
N ASP A 313 0.60 25.88 2.97
CA ASP A 313 -0.73 26.17 2.42
C ASP A 313 -0.78 26.13 0.88
N GLN A 314 0.37 26.15 0.23
CA GLN A 314 0.50 26.05 -1.22
C GLN A 314 0.54 24.60 -1.70
N LEU A 315 0.76 23.63 -0.80
CA LEU A 315 0.72 22.21 -1.09
C LEU A 315 -0.50 21.56 -0.46
N GLN A 316 -1.14 20.65 -1.20
CA GLN A 316 -2.32 19.94 -0.74
C GLN A 316 -2.20 18.46 -1.04
N ARG A 317 -2.96 17.63 -0.32
CA ARG A 317 -3.20 16.24 -0.66
C ARG A 317 -3.78 16.14 -2.07
N GLY A 318 -3.29 15.20 -2.86
CA GLY A 318 -3.67 15.02 -4.25
C GLY A 318 -2.82 15.82 -5.24
N HIS A 319 -2.00 16.78 -4.80
CA HIS A 319 -0.97 17.35 -5.65
C HIS A 319 0.16 16.33 -5.90
N TRP A 320 0.94 16.60 -6.92
CA TRP A 320 2.09 15.78 -7.28
C TRP A 320 3.38 16.59 -7.18
N LEU A 321 4.44 15.90 -6.77
CA LEU A 321 5.82 16.36 -6.96
C LEU A 321 6.43 15.54 -8.08
N ALA A 322 6.98 16.20 -9.06
CA ALA A 322 7.53 15.57 -10.24
C ALA A 322 8.86 16.19 -10.65
N GLN A 323 9.70 15.42 -11.33
CA GLN A 323 10.85 15.95 -12.03
C GLN A 323 10.38 16.95 -13.09
N PRO A 324 11.03 18.13 -13.24
CA PRO A 324 10.62 19.10 -14.25
C PRO A 324 10.57 18.51 -15.67
N GLY A 325 9.51 18.85 -16.40
CA GLY A 325 9.36 18.50 -17.82
C GLY A 325 8.83 17.10 -18.14
N ILE A 326 8.57 16.25 -17.13
CA ILE A 326 8.04 14.89 -17.36
C ILE A 326 6.52 14.79 -17.33
N ALA A 327 5.84 15.81 -16.85
CA ALA A 327 4.40 15.82 -16.74
C ALA A 327 3.82 17.18 -17.12
N SER A 328 2.63 17.15 -17.70
CA SER A 328 1.83 18.33 -18.05
C SER A 328 0.41 18.16 -17.53
N VAL A 329 -0.24 19.28 -17.22
CA VAL A 329 -1.66 19.32 -16.89
C VAL A 329 -2.46 19.31 -18.21
N SER A 330 -3.49 18.48 -18.28
CA SER A 330 -4.41 18.41 -19.42
C SER A 330 -5.86 18.39 -18.91
N ASP A 331 -6.74 19.04 -19.65
CA ASP A 331 -8.18 19.00 -19.46
C ASP A 331 -8.87 17.97 -20.37
N ARG A 332 -8.09 17.23 -21.17
CA ARG A 332 -8.55 16.20 -22.10
C ARG A 332 -7.68 14.97 -22.01
N LEU A 333 -8.32 13.84 -21.87
CA LEU A 333 -7.67 12.53 -21.77
C LEU A 333 -8.43 11.54 -22.65
N ASP A 334 -7.70 10.73 -23.42
CA ASP A 334 -8.22 9.49 -23.98
C ASP A 334 -7.95 8.38 -22.98
N VAL A 335 -9.00 7.65 -22.60
CA VAL A 335 -8.94 6.63 -21.54
C VAL A 335 -9.59 5.35 -22.03
N GLU A 336 -9.04 4.22 -21.64
CA GLU A 336 -9.69 2.92 -21.70
C GLU A 336 -10.49 2.72 -20.42
N LEU A 337 -11.77 2.39 -20.55
CA LEU A 337 -12.68 2.21 -19.41
C LEU A 337 -13.00 0.73 -19.21
N HIS A 338 -12.66 0.21 -18.03
CA HIS A 338 -13.05 -1.11 -17.61
C HIS A 338 -14.15 -1.01 -16.54
N LEU A 339 -15.30 -1.62 -16.81
CA LEU A 339 -16.36 -1.73 -15.82
C LEU A 339 -16.11 -2.91 -14.89
N TRP A 340 -16.40 -2.71 -13.62
CA TRP A 340 -16.48 -3.81 -12.67
C TRP A 340 -17.50 -4.86 -13.16
N HIS A 341 -17.12 -6.13 -13.16
CA HIS A 341 -17.95 -7.21 -13.72
C HIS A 341 -19.36 -7.33 -13.11
N ALA A 342 -19.53 -6.90 -11.85
CA ALA A 342 -20.81 -6.89 -11.15
C ALA A 342 -21.60 -5.57 -11.31
N GLU A 343 -21.10 -4.58 -12.11
CA GLU A 343 -21.82 -3.33 -12.36
C GLU A 343 -22.92 -3.56 -13.42
N PRO A 344 -24.20 -3.44 -13.06
CA PRO A 344 -25.32 -3.74 -13.97
C PRO A 344 -25.57 -2.61 -15.00
N ARG A 345 -24.96 -1.44 -14.82
CA ARG A 345 -25.21 -0.26 -15.65
C ARG A 345 -24.22 -0.17 -16.80
N ALA A 346 -24.73 -0.12 -18.01
CA ALA A 346 -23.90 0.16 -19.17
C ALA A 346 -23.51 1.65 -19.24
N ILE A 347 -22.23 1.94 -19.54
CA ILE A 347 -21.78 3.30 -19.86
C ILE A 347 -22.31 3.69 -21.23
N ARG A 348 -22.83 4.92 -21.33
CA ARG A 348 -23.30 5.53 -22.59
C ARG A 348 -22.54 6.82 -22.85
N SER A 349 -22.51 7.27 -24.10
CA SER A 349 -21.96 8.59 -24.45
C SER A 349 -22.61 9.68 -23.60
N GLY A 350 -21.80 10.54 -23.00
CA GLY A 350 -22.25 11.60 -22.07
C GLY A 350 -22.46 11.15 -20.61
N THR A 351 -22.17 9.89 -20.26
CA THR A 351 -22.14 9.47 -18.86
C THR A 351 -21.01 10.23 -18.13
N ARG A 352 -21.34 10.82 -17.00
CA ARG A 352 -20.33 11.37 -16.08
C ARG A 352 -19.80 10.23 -15.21
N VAL A 353 -18.50 10.05 -15.18
CA VAL A 353 -17.76 9.08 -14.39
C VAL A 353 -16.98 9.77 -13.28
#